data_c3618f04125fae82dcbf2f33e521e567
#
_entry.id   c3618f04125fae82dcbf2f33e521e567
#
_cell.length_a   1.000
_cell.length_b   1.000
_cell.length_c   1.000
_cell.angle_alpha   90.00
_cell.angle_beta   90.00
_cell.angle_gamma   90.00
#
_symmetry.space_group_name_H-M   'P 1'
#
loop_
_entity.id
_entity.type
_entity.pdbx_description
1 polymer ?
#
loop_
_entity_poly.entity_id
_entity_poly.type
_entity_poly.pdbx_seq_one_letter_code
_entity_poly.pdbx_strand_id
1 'polypeptide(L)'
;MLALLVLITLPAKADEACRALAGVALAHARVESAIEQPGVDFPVKGDRLAAHAGAHCAVRVVSHPTTDSDIHFELWLPPAGAWNGKYLQKGSGGWGGEVYTYALVTPLNRGYATAVTDDGHVADGTARFTVGHPQKIRDFGYRAIHETSVLSRRLIAAYYQRAASQAYFVGCSDGGREALMQAQRFPADFDGIVAGAPAARWSHLMTAFVANARLLDNAPLPSSKLAAIQKASLASCDALDGVRDGIVDDPRRCRFDPAAIQCKAGDNDDCLTAQQVATVRALYAGPVDPVTGARIHPGLEPGMEDDGGSWRLWILGGEQRKFGFSNFADLVYQGQGWDSTGSDIHRDLAAAQEREAPYLDAFNPDLRAFRAHGGKLLLFHGWGDAAVPPRGTIEYVQDVGNFMSRHGEPANLDGFVRLFMVPGMGHCWGGPGATSFGNEEVPPAALTQDADHDIVMALDRWVTQGKAPEQLIATRPVEPANSSARTRLLCKYPQVARNGRCVAAGNPP
;
A
#
# COMPACT_ATOMS: atom_id res chain seq x y z
N MET A 1 10.53 -55.20 -31.55
CA MET A 1 9.66 -54.44 -30.68
C MET A 1 10.45 -54.01 -29.45
N LEU A 2 11.02 -52.81 -29.45
CA LEU A 2 11.70 -52.19 -28.28
C LEU A 2 10.66 -51.29 -27.62
N ALA A 3 10.24 -51.62 -26.41
CA ALA A 3 9.35 -50.80 -25.61
C ALA A 3 10.18 -49.62 -25.02
N LEU A 4 9.84 -48.41 -25.42
CA LEU A 4 10.41 -47.17 -24.86
C LEU A 4 9.80 -46.98 -23.49
N LEU A 5 10.56 -47.28 -22.43
CA LEU A 5 10.22 -46.87 -21.07
C LEU A 5 10.47 -45.35 -20.97
N VAL A 6 9.42 -44.55 -21.08
CA VAL A 6 9.45 -43.16 -20.68
C VAL A 6 9.41 -43.15 -19.15
N LEU A 7 10.58 -42.97 -18.52
CA LEU A 7 10.69 -42.78 -17.09
C LEU A 7 10.07 -41.41 -16.71
N ILE A 8 8.94 -41.44 -16.06
CA ILE A 8 8.33 -40.30 -15.35
C ILE A 8 9.18 -40.04 -14.09
N THR A 9 10.27 -39.28 -14.23
CA THR A 9 11.20 -38.99 -13.11
C THR A 9 11.13 -37.53 -12.60
N LEU A 10 10.26 -36.70 -13.15
CA LEU A 10 10.19 -35.27 -12.80
C LEU A 10 9.57 -34.96 -11.42
N PRO A 11 8.45 -35.58 -10.98
CA PRO A 11 7.86 -35.23 -9.67
C PRO A 11 8.69 -35.67 -8.47
N ALA A 12 9.35 -36.80 -8.53
CA ALA A 12 10.15 -37.32 -7.40
C ALA A 12 11.40 -36.46 -7.08
N LYS A 13 12.02 -35.84 -8.10
CA LYS A 13 13.17 -34.94 -7.89
C LYS A 13 12.76 -33.58 -7.33
N ALA A 14 11.59 -33.06 -7.70
CA ALA A 14 11.08 -31.80 -7.16
C ALA A 14 10.76 -31.91 -5.66
N ASP A 15 10.08 -32.99 -5.27
CA ASP A 15 9.75 -33.28 -3.88
C ASP A 15 11.03 -33.48 -3.01
N GLU A 16 12.05 -34.13 -3.54
CA GLU A 16 13.36 -34.25 -2.87
C GLU A 16 14.06 -32.89 -2.70
N ALA A 17 14.07 -32.05 -3.74
CA ALA A 17 14.65 -30.71 -3.69
C ALA A 17 13.91 -29.79 -2.71
N CYS A 18 12.58 -29.88 -2.65
CA CYS A 18 11.76 -29.15 -1.70
C CYS A 18 12.10 -29.55 -0.25
N ARG A 19 12.05 -30.85 0.05
CA ARG A 19 12.36 -31.38 1.38
C ARG A 19 13.79 -31.08 1.83
N ALA A 20 14.75 -31.05 0.91
CA ALA A 20 16.14 -30.74 1.23
C ALA A 20 16.34 -29.31 1.78
N LEU A 21 15.37 -28.39 1.54
CA LEU A 21 15.43 -27.03 2.10
C LEU A 21 15.38 -27.02 3.63
N ALA A 22 14.78 -28.04 4.28
CA ALA A 22 14.77 -28.17 5.72
C ALA A 22 16.19 -28.28 6.34
N GLY A 23 17.17 -28.71 5.55
CA GLY A 23 18.58 -28.80 5.96
C GLY A 23 19.44 -27.57 5.65
N VAL A 24 18.88 -26.53 5.02
CA VAL A 24 19.62 -25.32 4.69
C VAL A 24 19.94 -24.52 5.94
N ALA A 25 21.23 -24.28 6.19
CA ALA A 25 21.66 -23.46 7.33
C ALA A 25 21.31 -21.99 7.08
N LEU A 26 20.50 -21.41 7.95
CA LEU A 26 20.07 -20.02 7.95
C LEU A 26 20.60 -19.30 9.20
N ALA A 27 20.93 -18.02 9.06
CA ALA A 27 21.36 -17.21 10.20
C ALA A 27 20.12 -16.85 11.05
N HIS A 28 20.16 -17.16 12.35
CA HIS A 28 19.09 -16.84 13.30
C HIS A 28 17.69 -17.37 12.92
N ALA A 29 17.64 -18.36 12.00
CA ALA A 29 16.39 -18.87 11.46
C ALA A 29 16.44 -20.37 11.21
N ARG A 30 15.28 -21.00 11.11
CA ARG A 30 15.12 -22.38 10.68
C ARG A 30 13.92 -22.54 9.75
N VAL A 31 14.03 -23.48 8.85
CA VAL A 31 12.88 -23.95 8.08
C VAL A 31 12.03 -24.85 8.99
N GLU A 32 10.78 -24.49 9.17
CA GLU A 32 9.82 -25.29 9.95
C GLU A 32 9.21 -26.42 9.12
N SER A 33 8.93 -26.11 7.86
CA SER A 33 8.45 -27.11 6.89
C SER A 33 8.81 -26.72 5.47
N ALA A 34 9.03 -27.70 4.61
CA ALA A 34 9.18 -27.53 3.17
C ALA A 34 8.43 -28.69 2.49
N ILE A 35 7.28 -28.38 1.87
CA ILE A 35 6.31 -29.35 1.40
C ILE A 35 5.87 -29.00 -0.01
N GLU A 36 5.97 -29.97 -0.94
CA GLU A 36 5.37 -29.84 -2.27
C GLU A 36 3.84 -29.82 -2.18
N GLN A 37 3.25 -28.78 -2.75
CA GLN A 37 1.82 -28.59 -2.88
C GLN A 37 1.40 -28.80 -4.33
N PRO A 38 0.37 -29.63 -4.63
CA PRO A 38 -0.10 -29.85 -6.00
C PRO A 38 -0.84 -28.62 -6.57
N GLY A 39 -1.30 -27.75 -5.71
CA GLY A 39 -2.06 -26.54 -5.93
C GLY A 39 -2.99 -26.28 -4.75
N VAL A 40 -3.45 -25.03 -4.62
CA VAL A 40 -4.34 -24.59 -3.54
C VAL A 40 -5.45 -23.74 -4.10
N ASP A 41 -6.70 -24.05 -3.78
CA ASP A 41 -7.87 -23.27 -4.14
C ASP A 41 -8.24 -22.29 -3.01
N PHE A 42 -8.40 -21.02 -3.35
CA PHE A 42 -8.91 -19.98 -2.50
C PHE A 42 -10.32 -19.61 -2.94
N PRO A 43 -11.36 -20.02 -2.22
CA PRO A 43 -12.74 -19.67 -2.54
C PRO A 43 -13.01 -18.18 -2.30
N VAL A 44 -14.09 -17.66 -2.88
CA VAL A 44 -14.60 -16.32 -2.58
C VAL A 44 -14.82 -16.18 -1.07
N LYS A 45 -14.26 -15.13 -0.48
CA LYS A 45 -14.43 -14.84 0.94
C LYS A 45 -14.39 -13.33 1.16
N GLY A 46 -15.50 -12.75 1.58
CA GLY A 46 -15.64 -11.30 1.70
C GLY A 46 -15.49 -10.63 0.32
N ASP A 47 -14.55 -9.72 0.20
CA ASP A 47 -14.19 -9.02 -1.04
C ASP A 47 -13.14 -9.75 -1.92
N ARG A 48 -12.59 -10.88 -1.42
CA ARG A 48 -11.60 -11.67 -2.16
C ARG A 48 -12.26 -12.44 -3.31
N LEU A 49 -11.64 -12.39 -4.47
CA LEU A 49 -12.00 -13.23 -5.61
C LEU A 49 -11.60 -14.70 -5.39
N ALA A 50 -12.28 -15.63 -6.08
CA ALA A 50 -11.78 -17.01 -6.15
C ALA A 50 -10.45 -17.03 -6.92
N ALA A 51 -9.48 -17.78 -6.39
CA ALA A 51 -8.17 -17.90 -7.00
C ALA A 51 -7.62 -19.31 -6.86
N HIS A 52 -6.75 -19.73 -7.78
CA HIS A 52 -6.05 -21.00 -7.74
C HIS A 52 -4.55 -20.74 -7.78
N ALA A 53 -3.83 -21.19 -6.76
CA ALA A 53 -2.38 -21.24 -6.79
C ALA A 53 -1.92 -22.54 -7.47
N GLY A 54 -1.04 -22.43 -8.44
CA GLY A 54 -0.44 -23.59 -9.11
C GLY A 54 0.45 -24.43 -8.17
N ALA A 55 0.95 -25.56 -8.69
CA ALA A 55 1.87 -26.42 -7.94
C ALA A 55 3.13 -25.66 -7.51
N HIS A 56 3.59 -25.86 -6.26
CA HIS A 56 4.74 -25.16 -5.68
C HIS A 56 5.32 -25.88 -4.47
N CYS A 57 6.58 -25.62 -4.15
CA CYS A 57 7.15 -25.95 -2.85
C CYS A 57 6.81 -24.83 -1.87
N ALA A 58 5.99 -25.12 -0.85
CA ALA A 58 5.67 -24.20 0.25
C ALA A 58 6.68 -24.36 1.37
N VAL A 59 7.41 -23.29 1.70
CA VAL A 59 8.46 -23.29 2.72
C VAL A 59 8.09 -22.33 3.83
N ARG A 60 7.87 -22.84 5.03
CA ARG A 60 7.64 -22.05 6.26
C ARG A 60 8.94 -21.87 7.02
N VAL A 61 9.20 -20.65 7.40
CA VAL A 61 10.43 -20.26 8.09
C VAL A 61 10.09 -19.42 9.30
N VAL A 62 10.82 -19.64 10.41
CA VAL A 62 10.83 -18.74 11.55
C VAL A 62 12.23 -18.16 11.74
N SER A 63 12.30 -16.85 11.99
CA SER A 63 13.53 -16.11 12.25
C SER A 63 13.48 -15.40 13.59
N HIS A 64 14.56 -15.57 14.38
CA HIS A 64 14.75 -14.94 15.68
C HIS A 64 16.03 -14.10 15.68
N PRO A 65 16.10 -12.96 14.94
CA PRO A 65 17.29 -12.13 14.88
C PRO A 65 17.65 -11.50 16.22
N THR A 66 16.70 -11.44 17.15
CA THR A 66 16.91 -11.09 18.56
C THR A 66 16.12 -12.02 19.47
N THR A 67 16.36 -11.97 20.78
CA THR A 67 15.63 -12.78 21.77
C THR A 67 14.14 -12.42 21.89
N ASP A 68 13.73 -11.24 21.41
CA ASP A 68 12.36 -10.73 21.45
C ASP A 68 11.67 -10.84 20.08
N SER A 69 12.42 -11.16 19.01
CA SER A 69 11.90 -11.32 17.65
C SER A 69 11.34 -12.72 17.43
N ASP A 70 10.20 -12.79 16.74
CA ASP A 70 9.54 -14.04 16.34
C ASP A 70 8.85 -13.79 14.99
N ILE A 71 9.65 -13.87 13.91
CA ILE A 71 9.23 -13.51 12.56
C ILE A 71 8.93 -14.78 11.80
N HIS A 72 7.68 -14.96 11.39
CA HIS A 72 7.29 -16.05 10.51
C HIS A 72 7.06 -15.53 9.09
N PHE A 73 7.48 -16.36 8.13
CA PHE A 73 7.16 -16.09 6.73
C PHE A 73 6.96 -17.39 5.95
N GLU A 74 6.26 -17.28 4.84
CA GLU A 74 6.09 -18.37 3.90
C GLU A 74 6.66 -17.97 2.54
N LEU A 75 7.46 -18.87 1.95
CA LEU A 75 8.07 -18.73 0.63
C LEU A 75 7.50 -19.83 -0.28
N TRP A 76 6.92 -19.43 -1.41
CA TRP A 76 6.43 -20.35 -2.45
C TRP A 76 7.39 -20.35 -3.63
N LEU A 77 7.79 -21.56 -4.02
CA LEU A 77 8.75 -21.79 -5.11
C LEU A 77 8.05 -22.56 -6.22
N PRO A 78 7.78 -21.96 -7.39
CA PRO A 78 7.23 -22.67 -8.52
C PRO A 78 8.19 -23.78 -8.98
N PRO A 79 7.69 -24.84 -9.69
CA PRO A 79 8.57 -25.84 -10.27
C PRO A 79 9.64 -25.20 -11.15
N ALA A 80 10.84 -25.80 -11.20
CA ALA A 80 11.99 -25.22 -11.88
C ALA A 80 11.74 -24.82 -13.35
N GLY A 81 10.88 -25.57 -14.06
CA GLY A 81 10.48 -25.26 -15.44
C GLY A 81 9.49 -24.09 -15.58
N ALA A 82 8.81 -23.71 -14.49
CA ALA A 82 7.87 -22.60 -14.44
C ALA A 82 8.48 -21.33 -13.82
N TRP A 83 9.63 -21.44 -13.12
CA TRP A 83 10.28 -20.29 -12.51
C TRP A 83 10.82 -19.31 -13.54
N ASN A 84 10.39 -18.06 -13.48
CA ASN A 84 10.83 -16.99 -14.37
C ASN A 84 12.22 -16.42 -14.05
N GLY A 85 12.91 -16.98 -13.03
CA GLY A 85 14.24 -16.54 -12.59
C GLY A 85 14.24 -15.37 -11.60
N LYS A 86 13.08 -14.94 -11.10
CA LYS A 86 12.92 -13.74 -10.29
C LYS A 86 12.28 -14.04 -8.93
N TYR A 87 12.47 -13.11 -7.98
CA TYR A 87 11.86 -13.10 -6.67
C TYR A 87 10.89 -11.92 -6.53
N LEU A 88 9.73 -12.12 -5.91
CA LEU A 88 8.80 -11.07 -5.57
C LEU A 88 8.31 -11.25 -4.14
N GLN A 89 8.55 -10.27 -3.28
CA GLN A 89 8.04 -10.24 -1.91
C GLN A 89 6.82 -9.33 -1.84
N LYS A 90 5.80 -9.78 -1.11
CA LYS A 90 4.60 -8.99 -0.81
C LYS A 90 4.73 -8.36 0.56
N GLY A 91 4.27 -7.11 0.66
CA GLY A 91 4.11 -6.41 1.92
C GLY A 91 2.82 -6.79 2.63
N SER A 92 2.70 -6.36 3.87
CA SER A 92 1.55 -6.55 4.74
C SER A 92 0.51 -5.43 4.61
N GLY A 93 -0.45 -5.37 5.53
CA GLY A 93 -1.44 -4.31 5.64
C GLY A 93 -1.89 -4.09 7.08
N GLY A 94 -2.33 -2.88 7.39
CA GLY A 94 -2.79 -2.53 8.74
C GLY A 94 -1.68 -2.65 9.77
N TRP A 95 -1.88 -3.51 10.77
CA TRP A 95 -0.87 -3.82 11.77
C TRP A 95 -0.02 -5.06 11.45
N GLY A 96 -0.15 -5.67 10.25
CA GLY A 96 0.50 -6.94 9.95
C GLY A 96 -0.03 -8.11 10.78
N GLY A 97 0.84 -9.04 11.14
CA GLY A 97 0.53 -10.11 12.10
C GLY A 97 -0.10 -11.36 11.49
N GLU A 98 -0.10 -11.50 10.17
CA GLU A 98 -0.61 -12.68 9.46
C GLU A 98 0.31 -13.01 8.26
N VAL A 99 0.68 -14.27 8.13
CA VAL A 99 1.30 -14.79 6.89
C VAL A 99 0.18 -14.96 5.85
N TYR A 100 -0.12 -13.87 5.12
CA TYR A 100 -1.25 -13.75 4.22
C TYR A 100 -0.98 -14.39 2.86
N THR A 101 -1.04 -15.72 2.78
CA THR A 101 -0.63 -16.49 1.60
C THR A 101 -1.48 -16.27 0.35
N TYR A 102 -2.70 -15.74 0.46
CA TYR A 102 -3.51 -15.37 -0.70
C TYR A 102 -2.79 -14.33 -1.61
N ALA A 103 -1.98 -13.45 -1.04
CA ALA A 103 -1.18 -12.49 -1.78
C ALA A 103 -0.09 -13.12 -2.66
N LEU A 104 0.26 -14.39 -2.40
CA LEU A 104 1.28 -15.12 -3.16
C LEU A 104 0.74 -15.76 -4.45
N VAL A 105 -0.59 -15.84 -4.61
CA VAL A 105 -1.22 -16.57 -5.73
C VAL A 105 -0.84 -15.98 -7.08
N THR A 106 -1.03 -14.68 -7.25
CA THR A 106 -0.75 -14.00 -8.52
C THR A 106 0.73 -14.05 -8.90
N PRO A 107 1.68 -13.68 -8.03
CA PRO A 107 3.10 -13.77 -8.37
C PRO A 107 3.56 -15.21 -8.62
N LEU A 108 3.09 -16.20 -7.85
CA LEU A 108 3.40 -17.60 -8.10
C LEU A 108 2.97 -18.03 -9.51
N ASN A 109 1.71 -17.75 -9.88
CA ASN A 109 1.17 -18.12 -11.18
C ASN A 109 1.86 -17.41 -12.37
N ARG A 110 2.55 -16.27 -12.08
CA ARG A 110 3.43 -15.58 -13.04
C ARG A 110 4.87 -16.11 -13.02
N GLY A 111 5.13 -17.17 -12.29
CA GLY A 111 6.42 -17.84 -12.21
C GLY A 111 7.42 -17.20 -11.26
N TYR A 112 7.04 -16.25 -10.40
CA TYR A 112 7.94 -15.73 -9.37
C TYR A 112 8.11 -16.73 -8.22
N ALA A 113 9.33 -16.87 -7.69
CA ALA A 113 9.49 -17.27 -6.31
C ALA A 113 8.95 -16.11 -5.45
N THR A 114 8.06 -16.39 -4.48
CA THR A 114 7.34 -15.32 -3.80
C THR A 114 7.16 -15.57 -2.32
N ALA A 115 7.26 -14.51 -1.49
CA ALA A 115 7.16 -14.60 -0.04
C ALA A 115 6.29 -13.50 0.58
N VAL A 116 5.76 -13.80 1.78
CA VAL A 116 5.04 -12.87 2.66
C VAL A 116 5.36 -13.21 4.12
N THR A 117 5.41 -12.21 4.99
CA THR A 117 5.70 -12.34 6.43
C THR A 117 4.55 -11.86 7.30
N ASP A 118 4.56 -12.26 8.58
CA ASP A 118 3.67 -11.77 9.63
C ASP A 118 4.19 -10.53 10.36
N ASP A 119 5.32 -9.96 9.93
CA ASP A 119 6.00 -8.82 10.55
C ASP A 119 6.45 -9.03 12.01
N GLY A 120 6.57 -10.28 12.44
CA GLY A 120 7.13 -10.67 13.73
C GLY A 120 6.13 -10.70 14.87
N HIS A 121 4.82 -10.83 14.60
CA HIS A 121 3.80 -10.98 15.63
C HIS A 121 2.52 -11.65 15.10
N VAL A 122 1.58 -11.92 16.01
CA VAL A 122 0.25 -12.43 15.66
C VAL A 122 -0.77 -11.29 15.73
N ALA A 123 -1.57 -11.14 14.69
CA ALA A 123 -2.56 -10.07 14.58
C ALA A 123 -3.69 -10.21 15.62
N ASP A 124 -4.01 -9.11 16.29
CA ASP A 124 -5.26 -8.92 17.04
C ASP A 124 -6.00 -7.65 16.60
N GLY A 125 -5.52 -7.03 15.50
CA GLY A 125 -6.06 -5.78 14.95
C GLY A 125 -5.62 -4.54 15.72
N THR A 126 -4.64 -4.66 16.64
CA THR A 126 -4.12 -3.57 17.48
C THR A 126 -2.60 -3.54 17.49
N ALA A 127 -2.03 -2.46 18.05
CA ALA A 127 -0.59 -2.32 18.30
C ALA A 127 -0.12 -3.01 19.59
N ARG A 128 -0.97 -3.81 20.26
CA ARG A 128 -0.69 -4.42 21.57
C ARG A 128 0.56 -5.30 21.57
N PHE A 129 0.92 -5.89 20.44
CA PHE A 129 2.13 -6.68 20.27
C PHE A 129 3.43 -5.91 20.61
N THR A 130 3.37 -4.57 20.64
CA THR A 130 4.51 -3.71 20.95
C THR A 130 4.72 -3.48 22.45
N VAL A 131 3.71 -3.75 23.29
CA VAL A 131 3.74 -3.45 24.73
C VAL A 131 4.76 -4.36 25.44
N GLY A 132 5.85 -3.75 25.93
CA GLY A 132 6.96 -4.48 26.56
C GLY A 132 7.91 -5.17 25.55
N HIS A 133 7.68 -5.03 24.23
CA HIS A 133 8.40 -5.70 23.15
C HIS A 133 9.08 -4.72 22.17
N PRO A 134 10.14 -4.00 22.57
CA PRO A 134 10.75 -2.96 21.72
C PRO A 134 11.37 -3.50 20.43
N GLN A 135 11.73 -4.78 20.37
CA GLN A 135 12.25 -5.37 19.13
C GLN A 135 11.15 -5.66 18.12
N LYS A 136 9.93 -5.96 18.57
CA LYS A 136 8.77 -6.15 17.67
C LYS A 136 8.36 -4.87 16.96
N ILE A 137 8.60 -3.68 17.55
CA ILE A 137 8.43 -2.40 16.85
C ILE A 137 9.39 -2.31 15.66
N ARG A 138 10.62 -2.81 15.79
CA ARG A 138 11.60 -2.85 14.70
C ARG A 138 11.29 -3.94 13.68
N ASP A 139 10.79 -5.08 14.14
CA ASP A 139 10.35 -6.18 13.26
C ASP A 139 9.24 -5.67 12.34
N PHE A 140 8.16 -5.13 12.90
CA PHE A 140 7.06 -4.49 12.17
C PHE A 140 7.54 -3.30 11.33
N GLY A 141 8.48 -2.52 11.85
CA GLY A 141 8.97 -1.31 11.18
C GLY A 141 9.73 -1.57 9.88
N TYR A 142 10.60 -2.57 9.87
CA TYR A 142 11.48 -2.80 8.71
C TYR A 142 12.20 -4.15 8.70
N ARG A 143 12.46 -4.77 9.91
CA ARG A 143 13.37 -5.91 9.99
C ARG A 143 12.75 -7.18 9.41
N ALA A 144 11.46 -7.42 9.65
CA ALA A 144 10.80 -8.62 9.15
C ALA A 144 10.85 -8.71 7.62
N ILE A 145 10.63 -7.60 6.92
CA ILE A 145 10.73 -7.53 5.46
C ILE A 145 12.16 -7.83 4.98
N HIS A 146 13.16 -7.20 5.61
CA HIS A 146 14.57 -7.42 5.29
C HIS A 146 15.00 -8.88 5.52
N GLU A 147 14.72 -9.44 6.70
CA GLU A 147 15.02 -10.84 7.06
C GLU A 147 14.36 -11.80 6.06
N THR A 148 13.08 -11.59 5.77
CA THR A 148 12.35 -12.40 4.78
C THR A 148 13.02 -12.35 3.41
N SER A 149 13.46 -11.18 2.95
CA SER A 149 14.17 -11.03 1.68
C SER A 149 15.50 -11.79 1.66
N VAL A 150 16.33 -11.61 2.68
CA VAL A 150 17.66 -12.23 2.77
C VAL A 150 17.55 -13.75 2.84
N LEU A 151 16.68 -14.26 3.71
CA LEU A 151 16.49 -15.70 3.92
C LEU A 151 15.83 -16.37 2.72
N SER A 152 14.82 -15.74 2.10
CA SER A 152 14.17 -16.25 0.89
C SER A 152 15.15 -16.37 -0.27
N ARG A 153 15.99 -15.36 -0.52
CA ARG A 153 17.00 -15.42 -1.59
C ARG A 153 18.01 -16.55 -1.37
N ARG A 154 18.37 -16.85 -0.12
CA ARG A 154 19.23 -18.01 0.20
C ARG A 154 18.52 -19.34 -0.10
N LEU A 155 17.26 -19.48 0.27
CA LEU A 155 16.46 -20.68 -0.02
C LEU A 155 16.21 -20.85 -1.52
N ILE A 156 15.92 -19.77 -2.25
CA ILE A 156 15.79 -19.74 -3.71
C ILE A 156 17.08 -20.26 -4.37
N ALA A 157 18.24 -19.75 -3.94
CA ALA A 157 19.52 -20.19 -4.47
C ALA A 157 19.79 -21.68 -4.18
N ALA A 158 19.39 -22.17 -3.01
CA ALA A 158 19.52 -23.59 -2.66
C ALA A 158 18.57 -24.48 -3.48
N TYR A 159 17.32 -24.06 -3.70
CA TYR A 159 16.33 -24.85 -4.43
C TYR A 159 16.63 -24.92 -5.93
N TYR A 160 16.92 -23.77 -6.58
CA TYR A 160 17.15 -23.71 -8.01
C TYR A 160 18.62 -23.87 -8.44
N GLN A 161 19.56 -24.01 -7.47
CA GLN A 161 21.01 -24.03 -7.69
C GLN A 161 21.51 -22.79 -8.43
N ARG A 162 20.77 -21.68 -8.34
CA ARG A 162 21.13 -20.36 -8.88
C ARG A 162 20.35 -19.26 -8.15
N ALA A 163 20.94 -18.09 -8.04
CA ALA A 163 20.28 -16.93 -7.46
C ALA A 163 19.15 -16.40 -8.38
N ALA A 164 18.17 -15.71 -7.79
CA ALA A 164 17.22 -14.90 -8.55
C ALA A 164 17.98 -13.78 -9.27
N SER A 165 17.61 -13.51 -10.51
CA SER A 165 18.22 -12.47 -11.34
C SER A 165 17.75 -11.06 -10.97
N GLN A 166 16.53 -10.94 -10.50
CA GLN A 166 15.94 -9.70 -9.97
C GLN A 166 15.09 -10.02 -8.74
N ALA A 167 14.99 -9.02 -7.86
CA ALA A 167 14.14 -9.05 -6.67
C ALA A 167 13.19 -7.84 -6.67
N TYR A 168 11.92 -8.09 -6.42
CA TYR A 168 10.87 -7.06 -6.38
C TYR A 168 10.15 -7.06 -5.04
N PHE A 169 9.71 -5.87 -4.61
CA PHE A 169 8.81 -5.70 -3.49
C PHE A 169 7.53 -5.00 -3.94
N VAL A 170 6.38 -5.49 -3.49
CA VAL A 170 5.07 -4.90 -3.83
C VAL A 170 4.21 -4.83 -2.57
N GLY A 171 3.83 -3.64 -2.17
CA GLY A 171 2.95 -3.42 -1.01
C GLY A 171 2.11 -2.16 -1.14
N CYS A 172 1.01 -2.11 -0.38
CA CYS A 172 0.13 -0.96 -0.29
C CYS A 172 -0.20 -0.67 1.18
N SER A 173 -0.57 0.58 1.52
CA SER A 173 -0.89 0.97 2.90
C SER A 173 0.33 0.86 3.82
N ASP A 174 0.28 0.02 4.85
CA ASP A 174 1.46 -0.35 5.63
C ASP A 174 2.51 -1.01 4.73
N GLY A 175 2.13 -1.93 3.83
CA GLY A 175 3.03 -2.50 2.83
C GLY A 175 3.66 -1.45 1.90
N GLY A 176 2.98 -0.33 1.66
CA GLY A 176 3.56 0.84 0.98
C GLY A 176 4.59 1.57 1.85
N ARG A 177 4.38 1.68 3.16
CA ARG A 177 5.36 2.16 4.14
C ARG A 177 6.58 1.25 4.16
N GLU A 178 6.38 -0.07 4.27
CA GLU A 178 7.43 -1.07 4.19
C GLU A 178 8.26 -0.94 2.91
N ALA A 179 7.60 -0.78 1.76
CA ALA A 179 8.23 -0.57 0.46
C ALA A 179 9.21 0.63 0.48
N LEU A 180 8.77 1.76 1.01
CA LEU A 180 9.62 2.94 1.16
C LEU A 180 10.73 2.73 2.18
N MET A 181 10.45 2.02 3.27
CA MET A 181 11.45 1.69 4.29
C MET A 181 12.58 0.83 3.70
N GLN A 182 12.25 -0.14 2.83
CA GLN A 182 13.27 -0.94 2.15
C GLN A 182 14.14 -0.09 1.21
N ALA A 183 13.53 0.78 0.40
CA ALA A 183 14.27 1.68 -0.47
C ALA A 183 15.25 2.59 0.30
N GLN A 184 14.85 3.02 1.51
CA GLN A 184 15.62 3.94 2.35
C GLN A 184 16.70 3.25 3.17
N ARG A 185 16.42 2.09 3.78
CA ARG A 185 17.32 1.42 4.72
C ARG A 185 18.12 0.26 4.11
N PHE A 186 17.52 -0.45 3.17
CA PHE A 186 18.09 -1.65 2.56
C PHE A 186 18.09 -1.54 1.02
N PRO A 187 18.75 -0.52 0.47
CA PRO A 187 18.63 -0.13 -0.94
C PRO A 187 19.10 -1.21 -1.93
N ALA A 188 19.80 -2.25 -1.46
CA ALA A 188 20.27 -3.37 -2.28
C ALA A 188 19.39 -4.63 -2.19
N ASP A 189 18.30 -4.60 -1.42
CA ASP A 189 17.44 -5.78 -1.27
C ASP A 189 16.54 -6.01 -2.49
N PHE A 190 16.11 -4.93 -3.15
CA PHE A 190 15.18 -5.00 -4.27
C PHE A 190 15.61 -4.11 -5.43
N ASP A 191 15.58 -4.67 -6.64
CA ASP A 191 15.84 -3.96 -7.89
C ASP A 191 14.66 -3.07 -8.30
N GLY A 192 13.47 -3.43 -7.87
CA GLY A 192 12.24 -2.71 -8.16
C GLY A 192 11.24 -2.79 -7.01
N ILE A 193 10.57 -1.67 -6.76
CA ILE A 193 9.63 -1.51 -5.65
C ILE A 193 8.33 -0.87 -6.17
N VAL A 194 7.17 -1.44 -5.80
CA VAL A 194 5.85 -0.80 -5.92
C VAL A 194 5.36 -0.41 -4.54
N ALA A 195 5.16 0.88 -4.30
CA ALA A 195 4.63 1.44 -3.07
C ALA A 195 3.26 2.09 -3.33
N GLY A 196 2.19 1.38 -2.99
CA GLY A 196 0.81 1.89 -3.10
C GLY A 196 0.39 2.62 -1.83
N ALA A 197 -0.29 3.76 -1.95
CA ALA A 197 -0.91 4.50 -0.84
C ALA A 197 -0.08 4.44 0.47
N PRO A 198 1.23 4.77 0.46
CA PRO A 198 2.13 4.47 1.55
C PRO A 198 1.78 5.27 2.81
N ALA A 199 1.60 4.59 3.95
CA ALA A 199 1.48 5.20 5.27
C ALA A 199 2.84 5.73 5.76
N ALA A 200 3.52 6.51 4.90
CA ALA A 200 4.95 6.83 5.01
C ALA A 200 5.32 7.68 6.22
N ARG A 201 4.48 8.64 6.62
CA ARG A 201 4.69 9.49 7.80
C ARG A 201 3.80 8.99 8.95
N TRP A 202 4.11 7.80 9.44
CA TRP A 202 3.28 7.04 10.39
C TRP A 202 2.91 7.84 11.63
N SER A 203 3.91 8.43 12.32
CA SER A 203 3.69 9.22 13.55
C SER A 203 2.69 10.37 13.35
N HIS A 204 2.77 11.06 12.22
CA HIS A 204 1.87 12.15 11.88
C HIS A 204 0.49 11.64 11.44
N LEU A 205 0.43 10.53 10.70
CA LEU A 205 -0.81 9.92 10.25
C LEU A 205 -1.65 9.42 11.44
N MET A 206 -1.03 8.71 12.39
CA MET A 206 -1.71 8.22 13.58
C MET A 206 -2.18 9.38 14.48
N THR A 207 -1.39 10.45 14.58
CA THR A 207 -1.81 11.69 15.28
C THR A 207 -3.00 12.35 14.58
N ALA A 208 -3.01 12.38 13.25
CA ALA A 208 -4.14 12.91 12.47
C ALA A 208 -5.41 12.08 12.69
N PHE A 209 -5.30 10.76 12.81
CA PHE A 209 -6.42 9.88 13.11
C PHE A 209 -7.08 10.22 14.47
N VAL A 210 -6.25 10.45 15.50
CA VAL A 210 -6.75 10.89 16.82
C VAL A 210 -7.40 12.27 16.72
N ALA A 211 -6.78 13.22 16.02
CA ALA A 211 -7.32 14.56 15.86
C ALA A 211 -8.68 14.57 15.14
N ASN A 212 -8.82 13.78 14.05
CA ASN A 212 -10.08 13.63 13.33
C ASN A 212 -11.17 12.97 14.19
N ALA A 213 -10.82 11.93 14.96
CA ALA A 213 -11.75 11.28 15.88
C ALA A 213 -12.29 12.26 16.92
N ARG A 214 -11.43 13.11 17.50
CA ARG A 214 -11.80 14.14 18.48
C ARG A 214 -12.62 15.27 17.85
N LEU A 215 -12.29 15.66 16.61
CA LEU A 215 -13.10 16.61 15.87
C LEU A 215 -14.55 16.12 15.77
N LEU A 216 -14.74 14.84 15.41
CA LEU A 216 -16.06 14.23 15.27
C LEU A 216 -16.78 14.01 16.61
N ASP A 217 -16.06 13.76 17.70
CA ASP A 217 -16.64 13.69 19.04
C ASP A 217 -17.22 15.05 19.48
N ASN A 218 -16.52 16.13 19.17
CA ASN A 218 -16.92 17.50 19.53
C ASN A 218 -17.92 18.13 18.56
N ALA A 219 -17.87 17.74 17.28
CA ALA A 219 -18.67 18.29 16.19
C ALA A 219 -19.12 17.16 15.24
N PRO A 220 -20.13 16.36 15.62
CA PRO A 220 -20.55 15.17 14.90
C PRO A 220 -21.02 15.46 13.48
N LEU A 221 -20.65 14.58 12.56
CA LEU A 221 -21.12 14.55 11.18
C LEU A 221 -21.88 13.23 10.94
N PRO A 222 -23.23 13.25 10.88
CA PRO A 222 -24.02 12.06 10.59
C PRO A 222 -23.73 11.49 9.20
N SER A 223 -23.69 10.16 9.08
CA SER A 223 -23.44 9.49 7.79
C SER A 223 -24.51 9.78 6.73
N SER A 224 -25.73 10.15 7.13
CA SER A 224 -26.81 10.58 6.22
C SER A 224 -26.45 11.83 5.43
N LYS A 225 -25.50 12.65 5.90
CA LYS A 225 -25.02 13.88 5.23
C LYS A 225 -24.07 13.63 4.07
N LEU A 226 -23.41 12.46 4.04
CA LEU A 226 -22.32 12.18 3.08
C LEU A 226 -22.79 12.24 1.63
N ALA A 227 -23.99 11.76 1.33
CA ALA A 227 -24.56 11.82 -0.02
C ALA A 227 -24.74 13.28 -0.50
N ALA A 228 -25.19 14.18 0.36
CA ALA A 228 -25.32 15.59 0.02
C ALA A 228 -23.97 16.26 -0.21
N ILE A 229 -22.96 15.94 0.60
CA ILE A 229 -21.59 16.46 0.46
C ILE A 229 -21.00 15.99 -0.87
N GLN A 230 -21.03 14.69 -1.15
CA GLN A 230 -20.49 14.13 -2.39
C GLN A 230 -21.21 14.65 -3.63
N LYS A 231 -22.53 14.75 -3.60
CA LYS A 231 -23.31 15.35 -4.71
C LYS A 231 -22.89 16.80 -4.99
N ALA A 232 -22.64 17.57 -3.96
CA ALA A 232 -22.26 18.98 -4.11
C ALA A 232 -20.79 19.12 -4.56
N SER A 233 -19.88 18.31 -4.04
CA SER A 233 -18.47 18.28 -4.45
C SER A 233 -18.33 17.85 -5.92
N LEU A 234 -19.03 16.82 -6.36
CA LEU A 234 -19.08 16.40 -7.75
C LEU A 234 -19.72 17.45 -8.66
N ALA A 235 -20.82 18.09 -8.25
CA ALA A 235 -21.43 19.17 -9.02
C ALA A 235 -20.47 20.33 -9.27
N SER A 236 -19.58 20.60 -8.32
CA SER A 236 -18.55 21.65 -8.43
C SER A 236 -17.33 21.27 -9.24
N CYS A 237 -16.94 19.99 -9.24
CA CYS A 237 -15.58 19.60 -9.62
C CYS A 237 -15.47 18.51 -10.69
N ASP A 238 -16.50 17.68 -10.90
CA ASP A 238 -16.49 16.58 -11.86
C ASP A 238 -16.15 17.06 -13.29
N ALA A 239 -16.76 18.14 -13.74
CA ALA A 239 -16.54 18.67 -15.10
C ALA A 239 -15.20 19.39 -15.33
N LEU A 240 -14.31 19.51 -14.35
CA LEU A 240 -13.05 20.26 -14.47
C LEU A 240 -12.04 19.62 -15.43
N ASP A 241 -12.20 18.36 -15.73
CA ASP A 241 -11.41 17.63 -16.73
C ASP A 241 -12.05 17.63 -18.13
N GLY A 242 -13.28 18.14 -18.25
CA GLY A 242 -14.07 18.17 -19.49
C GLY A 242 -15.03 16.99 -19.64
N VAL A 243 -15.09 16.08 -18.65
CA VAL A 243 -15.99 14.93 -18.61
C VAL A 243 -16.92 15.02 -17.40
N ARG A 244 -18.13 14.48 -17.50
CA ARG A 244 -19.04 14.32 -16.37
C ARG A 244 -19.31 12.84 -16.19
N ASP A 245 -18.47 12.18 -15.38
CA ASP A 245 -18.54 10.73 -15.17
C ASP A 245 -18.67 10.34 -13.69
N GLY A 246 -18.88 11.32 -12.80
CA GLY A 246 -18.99 11.12 -11.36
C GLY A 246 -17.64 10.96 -10.66
N ILE A 247 -16.54 11.40 -11.30
CA ILE A 247 -15.19 11.29 -10.77
C ILE A 247 -14.48 12.64 -10.82
N VAL A 248 -13.85 13.04 -9.73
CA VAL A 248 -12.96 14.19 -9.70
C VAL A 248 -11.57 13.73 -10.14
N ASP A 249 -11.12 14.12 -11.33
CA ASP A 249 -9.85 13.68 -11.92
C ASP A 249 -8.62 14.23 -11.19
N ASP A 250 -8.66 15.52 -10.82
CA ASP A 250 -7.61 16.18 -10.04
C ASP A 250 -8.24 17.07 -8.96
N PRO A 251 -8.44 16.56 -7.75
CA PRO A 251 -9.13 17.28 -6.68
C PRO A 251 -8.36 18.52 -6.20
N ARG A 252 -7.08 18.68 -6.52
CA ARG A 252 -6.30 19.88 -6.20
C ARG A 252 -6.85 21.12 -6.90
N ARG A 253 -7.58 20.94 -8.01
CA ARG A 253 -8.25 22.00 -8.77
C ARG A 253 -9.67 22.26 -8.30
N CYS A 254 -10.23 21.39 -7.47
CA CYS A 254 -11.57 21.53 -6.92
C CYS A 254 -11.62 22.67 -5.91
N ARG A 255 -12.61 23.55 -6.04
CA ARG A 255 -12.85 24.68 -5.14
C ARG A 255 -14.20 24.55 -4.41
N PHE A 256 -14.61 23.32 -4.14
CA PHE A 256 -15.83 23.07 -3.38
C PHE A 256 -15.69 23.61 -1.96
N ASP A 257 -16.67 24.45 -1.56
CA ASP A 257 -16.84 24.87 -0.17
C ASP A 257 -18.13 24.26 0.39
N PRO A 258 -18.05 23.47 1.48
CA PRO A 258 -19.24 22.90 2.13
C PRO A 258 -20.31 23.91 2.52
N ALA A 259 -20.00 25.20 2.68
CA ALA A 259 -20.98 26.25 2.93
C ALA A 259 -22.01 26.41 1.79
N ALA A 260 -21.70 25.95 0.58
CA ALA A 260 -22.62 25.96 -0.55
C ALA A 260 -23.91 25.17 -0.30
N ILE A 261 -23.84 24.17 0.62
CA ILE A 261 -24.99 23.35 1.05
C ILE A 261 -25.36 23.61 2.51
N GLN A 262 -25.04 24.79 3.06
CA GLN A 262 -25.45 25.10 4.43
C GLN A 262 -26.97 25.24 4.53
N CYS A 263 -27.55 24.69 5.59
CA CYS A 263 -28.98 24.72 5.84
C CYS A 263 -29.51 26.16 5.98
N LYS A 264 -30.64 26.46 5.30
CA LYS A 264 -31.29 27.75 5.34
C LYS A 264 -32.52 27.75 6.26
N ALA A 265 -33.18 26.61 6.44
CA ALA A 265 -34.44 26.49 7.15
C ALA A 265 -34.49 25.17 7.97
N GLY A 266 -33.61 25.00 8.95
CA GLY A 266 -33.55 23.82 9.79
C GLY A 266 -32.65 22.70 9.22
N ASP A 267 -32.24 21.76 10.08
CA ASP A 267 -31.36 20.64 9.74
C ASP A 267 -32.15 19.54 9.03
N ASN A 268 -31.60 19.03 7.93
CA ASN A 268 -32.10 17.85 7.21
C ASN A 268 -30.96 17.21 6.42
N ASP A 269 -31.15 16.02 5.83
CA ASP A 269 -30.09 15.23 5.21
C ASP A 269 -29.50 15.85 3.94
N ASP A 270 -30.16 16.81 3.29
CA ASP A 270 -29.70 17.48 2.08
C ASP A 270 -28.82 18.72 2.33
N CYS A 271 -28.63 19.13 3.60
CA CYS A 271 -27.84 20.30 3.95
C CYS A 271 -26.97 20.08 5.20
N LEU A 272 -26.02 20.98 5.44
CA LEU A 272 -25.14 20.98 6.60
C LEU A 272 -25.49 22.11 7.57
N THR A 273 -25.49 21.84 8.86
CA THR A 273 -25.48 22.94 9.85
C THR A 273 -24.17 23.72 9.78
N ALA A 274 -24.10 24.90 10.37
CA ALA A 274 -22.85 25.69 10.40
C ALA A 274 -21.71 24.93 11.09
N GLN A 275 -22.02 24.13 12.13
CA GLN A 275 -21.01 23.27 12.78
C GLN A 275 -20.53 22.16 11.87
N GLN A 276 -21.43 21.49 11.14
CA GLN A 276 -21.05 20.43 10.18
C GLN A 276 -20.24 20.99 9.00
N VAL A 277 -20.56 22.21 8.52
CA VAL A 277 -19.72 22.92 7.53
C VAL A 277 -18.29 23.09 8.04
N ALA A 278 -18.12 23.51 9.31
CA ALA A 278 -16.80 23.67 9.93
C ALA A 278 -16.08 22.32 10.05
N THR A 279 -16.80 21.25 10.42
CA THR A 279 -16.25 19.87 10.50
C THR A 279 -15.72 19.40 9.14
N VAL A 280 -16.53 19.52 8.07
CA VAL A 280 -16.12 19.09 6.73
C VAL A 280 -14.93 19.91 6.21
N ARG A 281 -14.92 21.23 6.45
CA ARG A 281 -13.76 22.08 6.12
C ARG A 281 -12.49 21.64 6.87
N ALA A 282 -12.59 21.29 8.14
CA ALA A 282 -11.46 20.82 8.93
C ALA A 282 -10.93 19.47 8.41
N LEU A 283 -11.81 18.53 8.02
CA LEU A 283 -11.41 17.26 7.41
C LEU A 283 -10.68 17.45 6.06
N TYR A 284 -11.15 18.40 5.23
CA TYR A 284 -10.46 18.73 3.97
C TYR A 284 -9.12 19.47 4.17
N ALA A 285 -9.03 20.32 5.20
CA ALA A 285 -7.79 21.04 5.49
C ALA A 285 -6.68 20.13 6.08
N GLY A 286 -7.11 19.09 6.82
CA GLY A 286 -6.23 18.30 7.66
C GLY A 286 -5.94 18.94 9.01
N PRO A 287 -5.61 18.14 10.04
CA PRO A 287 -5.39 18.62 11.39
C PRO A 287 -4.11 19.47 11.50
N VAL A 288 -4.17 20.44 12.39
CA VAL A 288 -3.03 21.31 12.72
C VAL A 288 -2.63 21.10 14.18
N ASP A 289 -1.37 21.27 14.46
CA ASP A 289 -0.84 21.32 15.81
C ASP A 289 -1.36 22.61 16.52
N PRO A 290 -2.09 22.47 17.62
CA PRO A 290 -2.74 23.62 18.27
C PRO A 290 -1.76 24.62 18.89
N VAL A 291 -0.49 24.25 19.09
CA VAL A 291 0.53 25.09 19.68
C VAL A 291 1.33 25.82 18.60
N THR A 292 1.75 25.10 17.57
CA THR A 292 2.62 25.66 16.52
C THR A 292 1.86 26.19 15.29
N GLY A 293 0.60 25.78 15.11
CA GLY A 293 -0.18 26.05 13.90
C GLY A 293 0.30 25.25 12.67
N ALA A 294 1.31 24.41 12.81
CA ALA A 294 1.81 23.58 11.70
C ALA A 294 0.81 22.47 11.35
N ARG A 295 0.63 22.21 10.06
CA ARG A 295 -0.19 21.08 9.61
C ARG A 295 0.47 19.76 10.01
N ILE A 296 -0.26 18.92 10.72
CA ILE A 296 0.20 17.59 11.16
C ILE A 296 0.26 16.63 9.94
N HIS A 297 -0.85 16.57 9.20
CA HIS A 297 -0.95 15.70 8.03
C HIS A 297 -1.88 16.35 7.00
N PRO A 298 -1.72 16.09 5.68
CA PRO A 298 -2.69 16.50 4.69
C PRO A 298 -4.11 16.05 5.03
N GLY A 299 -5.10 16.83 4.62
CA GLY A 299 -6.52 16.48 4.74
C GLY A 299 -7.02 15.59 3.61
N LEU A 300 -8.32 15.33 3.65
CA LEU A 300 -9.01 14.48 2.68
C LEU A 300 -9.30 15.25 1.38
N GLU A 301 -9.55 14.51 0.32
CA GLU A 301 -9.90 15.11 -0.98
C GLU A 301 -11.42 14.98 -1.25
N PRO A 302 -12.01 15.96 -1.96
CA PRO A 302 -13.43 15.91 -2.33
C PRO A 302 -13.70 14.93 -3.48
N GLY A 303 -14.92 14.36 -3.50
CA GLY A 303 -15.46 13.56 -4.62
C GLY A 303 -15.78 12.11 -4.28
N MET A 304 -15.43 11.62 -3.09
CA MET A 304 -15.71 10.24 -2.65
C MET A 304 -16.19 10.16 -1.19
N GLU A 305 -16.88 11.17 -0.72
CA GLU A 305 -17.30 11.28 0.69
C GLU A 305 -18.34 10.21 1.07
N ASP A 306 -19.18 9.79 0.13
CA ASP A 306 -20.23 8.78 0.35
C ASP A 306 -19.82 7.37 -0.11
N ASP A 307 -18.60 7.19 -0.58
CA ASP A 307 -18.10 5.87 -0.97
C ASP A 307 -17.88 4.95 0.23
N GLY A 308 -18.27 3.67 0.07
CA GLY A 308 -18.20 2.67 1.13
C GLY A 308 -16.80 2.39 1.64
N GLY A 309 -15.78 2.49 0.77
CA GLY A 309 -14.37 2.29 1.08
C GLY A 309 -13.61 3.58 1.46
N SER A 310 -14.29 4.74 1.50
CA SER A 310 -13.70 6.03 1.83
C SER A 310 -14.21 6.57 3.18
N TRP A 311 -14.89 7.72 3.23
CA TRP A 311 -15.29 8.34 4.51
C TRP A 311 -16.24 7.46 5.34
N ARG A 312 -17.11 6.69 4.69
CA ARG A 312 -18.01 5.77 5.41
C ARG A 312 -17.25 4.78 6.27
N LEU A 313 -16.16 4.21 5.78
CA LEU A 313 -15.34 3.25 6.50
C LEU A 313 -14.35 3.94 7.44
N TRP A 314 -13.51 4.81 6.88
CA TRP A 314 -12.34 5.31 7.58
C TRP A 314 -12.65 6.40 8.57
N ILE A 315 -13.55 7.32 8.21
CA ILE A 315 -13.87 8.49 9.05
C ILE A 315 -15.03 8.17 10.00
N LEU A 316 -16.21 7.87 9.45
CA LEU A 316 -17.43 7.67 10.25
C LEU A 316 -17.59 6.22 10.75
N GLY A 317 -17.03 5.23 10.03
CA GLY A 317 -16.97 3.83 10.47
C GLY A 317 -15.97 3.57 11.59
N GLY A 318 -15.08 4.54 11.86
CA GLY A 318 -14.20 4.52 13.03
C GLY A 318 -12.88 3.80 12.82
N GLU A 319 -12.50 3.42 11.58
CA GLU A 319 -11.22 2.75 11.35
C GLU A 319 -10.04 3.66 11.72
N GLN A 320 -10.04 4.95 11.35
CA GLN A 320 -9.02 5.90 11.81
C GLN A 320 -8.91 5.94 13.33
N ARG A 321 -10.07 5.97 14.05
CA ARG A 321 -10.10 5.96 15.51
C ARG A 321 -9.43 4.71 16.08
N LYS A 322 -9.75 3.53 15.56
CA LYS A 322 -9.16 2.26 16.05
C LYS A 322 -7.65 2.26 15.89
N PHE A 323 -7.17 2.61 14.70
CA PHE A 323 -5.73 2.67 14.43
C PHE A 323 -5.03 3.72 15.32
N GLY A 324 -5.50 4.96 15.32
CA GLY A 324 -4.90 6.04 16.09
C GLY A 324 -4.91 5.78 17.60
N PHE A 325 -6.03 5.29 18.14
CA PHE A 325 -6.16 5.02 19.57
C PHE A 325 -5.27 3.88 20.03
N SER A 326 -5.21 2.77 19.26
CA SER A 326 -4.29 1.66 19.57
C SER A 326 -2.84 2.08 19.43
N ASN A 327 -2.49 2.89 18.40
CA ASN A 327 -1.15 3.41 18.25
C ASN A 327 -0.69 4.16 19.50
N PHE A 328 -1.50 5.09 19.99
CA PHE A 328 -1.12 5.86 21.18
C PHE A 328 -1.18 5.02 22.45
N ALA A 329 -2.25 4.28 22.69
CA ALA A 329 -2.41 3.49 23.90
C ALA A 329 -1.31 2.42 24.04
N ASP A 330 -1.06 1.66 22.97
CA ASP A 330 -0.23 0.47 23.03
C ASP A 330 1.23 0.75 22.62
N LEU A 331 1.45 1.40 21.46
CA LEU A 331 2.81 1.60 20.95
C LEU A 331 3.49 2.79 21.59
N VAL A 332 2.87 3.99 21.57
CA VAL A 332 3.50 5.21 22.08
C VAL A 332 3.57 5.21 23.61
N TYR A 333 2.47 4.91 24.29
CA TYR A 333 2.39 4.95 25.75
C TYR A 333 2.50 3.58 26.43
N GLN A 334 2.74 2.50 25.68
CA GLN A 334 3.06 1.17 26.20
C GLN A 334 2.05 0.65 27.23
N GLY A 335 0.74 0.85 26.99
CA GLY A 335 -0.33 0.45 27.91
C GLY A 335 -0.40 1.26 29.21
N GLN A 336 0.32 2.36 29.33
CA GLN A 336 0.43 3.17 30.57
C GLN A 336 -0.64 4.27 30.67
N GLY A 337 -1.88 3.96 30.34
CA GLY A 337 -3.02 4.84 30.68
C GLY A 337 -3.12 6.12 29.85
N TRP A 338 -2.87 6.04 28.54
CA TRP A 338 -3.17 7.15 27.63
C TRP A 338 -4.67 7.46 27.63
N ASP A 339 -5.02 8.74 27.90
CA ASP A 339 -6.39 9.22 27.88
C ASP A 339 -6.72 9.82 26.52
N SER A 340 -7.57 9.11 25.76
CA SER A 340 -8.01 9.53 24.42
C SER A 340 -8.86 10.80 24.44
N THR A 341 -9.51 11.14 25.57
CA THR A 341 -10.42 12.28 25.70
C THR A 341 -9.72 13.56 26.16
N GLY A 342 -8.71 13.43 27.02
CA GLY A 342 -7.93 14.51 27.61
C GLY A 342 -6.53 14.67 27.03
N SER A 343 -6.14 13.89 26.00
CA SER A 343 -4.80 13.95 25.43
C SER A 343 -4.50 15.30 24.76
N ASP A 344 -3.26 15.72 24.82
CA ASP A 344 -2.75 16.92 24.16
C ASP A 344 -2.10 16.51 22.83
N ILE A 345 -2.70 16.90 21.70
CA ILE A 345 -2.25 16.54 20.34
C ILE A 345 -0.80 16.96 20.09
N HIS A 346 -0.36 18.12 20.60
CA HIS A 346 1.03 18.58 20.46
C HIS A 346 1.99 17.66 21.19
N ARG A 347 1.69 17.34 22.46
CA ARG A 347 2.50 16.42 23.26
C ARG A 347 2.48 15.00 22.69
N ASP A 348 1.32 14.53 22.23
CA ASP A 348 1.17 13.19 21.67
C ASP A 348 1.97 13.05 20.36
N LEU A 349 1.95 14.06 19.48
CA LEU A 349 2.79 14.08 18.28
C LEU A 349 4.28 14.04 18.63
N ALA A 350 4.72 14.82 19.62
CA ALA A 350 6.11 14.83 20.06
C ALA A 350 6.53 13.44 20.62
N ALA A 351 5.66 12.81 21.41
CA ALA A 351 5.91 11.46 21.93
C ALA A 351 5.96 10.40 20.82
N ALA A 352 5.08 10.48 19.81
CA ALA A 352 5.10 9.61 18.65
C ALA A 352 6.38 9.80 17.82
N GLN A 353 6.79 11.04 17.57
CA GLN A 353 8.05 11.34 16.87
C GLN A 353 9.28 10.80 17.60
N GLU A 354 9.30 10.82 18.93
CA GLU A 354 10.40 10.27 19.71
C GLU A 354 10.44 8.74 19.70
N ARG A 355 9.27 8.10 19.87
CA ARG A 355 9.21 6.67 20.20
C ARG A 355 9.03 5.76 18.98
N GLU A 356 8.32 6.20 17.96
CA GLU A 356 7.97 5.38 16.80
C GLU A 356 8.59 5.85 15.49
N ALA A 357 8.73 7.17 15.26
CA ALA A 357 9.22 7.68 13.99
C ALA A 357 10.60 7.13 13.58
N PRO A 358 11.57 6.89 14.49
CA PRO A 358 12.83 6.25 14.12
C PRO A 358 12.71 4.87 13.50
N TYR A 359 11.57 4.19 13.70
CA TYR A 359 11.34 2.81 13.25
C TYR A 359 10.24 2.70 12.19
N LEU A 360 9.23 3.57 12.26
CA LEU A 360 8.01 3.46 11.44
C LEU A 360 7.86 4.55 10.38
N ASP A 361 8.44 5.75 10.57
CA ASP A 361 8.37 6.80 9.56
C ASP A 361 9.29 6.47 8.38
N ALA A 362 8.68 6.10 7.27
CA ALA A 362 9.34 5.84 5.99
C ALA A 362 9.33 7.11 5.11
N PHE A 363 9.74 8.24 5.68
CA PHE A 363 9.67 9.56 5.05
C PHE A 363 11.05 10.21 4.83
N ASN A 364 12.13 9.41 4.86
CA ASN A 364 13.46 9.90 4.53
C ASN A 364 13.56 10.16 3.02
N PRO A 365 13.85 11.40 2.56
CA PRO A 365 13.95 11.71 1.15
C PRO A 365 15.28 11.27 0.50
N ASP A 366 16.24 10.79 1.28
CA ASP A 366 17.54 10.34 0.75
C ASP A 366 17.44 8.96 0.12
N LEU A 367 17.20 8.92 -1.18
CA LEU A 367 17.19 7.72 -2.00
C LEU A 367 18.45 7.57 -2.88
N ARG A 368 19.54 8.28 -2.56
CA ARG A 368 20.78 8.23 -3.37
C ARG A 368 21.35 6.82 -3.45
N ALA A 369 21.38 6.09 -2.34
CA ALA A 369 21.89 4.70 -2.31
C ALA A 369 21.02 3.76 -3.15
N PHE A 370 19.68 3.87 -3.07
CA PHE A 370 18.75 3.10 -3.89
C PHE A 370 18.91 3.40 -5.39
N ARG A 371 19.03 4.67 -5.75
CA ARG A 371 19.32 5.09 -7.12
C ARG A 371 20.67 4.58 -7.61
N ALA A 372 21.72 4.65 -6.78
CA ALA A 372 23.06 4.17 -7.13
C ALA A 372 23.11 2.65 -7.33
N HIS A 373 22.28 1.90 -6.60
CA HIS A 373 22.08 0.47 -6.83
C HIS A 373 21.37 0.15 -8.15
N GLY A 374 20.74 1.13 -8.78
CA GLY A 374 19.93 0.97 -10.00
C GLY A 374 18.45 0.75 -9.74
N GLY A 375 18.01 0.83 -8.49
CA GLY A 375 16.66 0.57 -8.06
C GLY A 375 15.61 1.43 -8.77
N LYS A 376 14.40 0.88 -8.94
CA LYS A 376 13.24 1.53 -9.56
C LYS A 376 12.06 1.55 -8.59
N LEU A 377 11.47 2.73 -8.38
CA LEU A 377 10.37 2.95 -7.46
C LEU A 377 9.12 3.41 -8.24
N LEU A 378 8.09 2.59 -8.26
CA LEU A 378 6.75 2.97 -8.70
C LEU A 378 5.87 3.26 -7.49
N LEU A 379 5.24 4.44 -7.48
CA LEU A 379 4.22 4.77 -6.48
C LEU A 379 2.87 4.91 -7.17
N PHE A 380 1.81 4.55 -6.46
CA PHE A 380 0.46 4.90 -6.86
C PHE A 380 -0.37 5.32 -5.65
N HIS A 381 -1.40 6.17 -5.87
CA HIS A 381 -2.30 6.58 -4.81
C HIS A 381 -3.67 6.96 -5.36
N GLY A 382 -4.74 6.46 -4.73
CA GLY A 382 -6.11 6.84 -5.04
C GLY A 382 -6.44 8.23 -4.52
N TRP A 383 -7.06 9.07 -5.36
CA TRP A 383 -7.46 10.40 -4.90
C TRP A 383 -8.55 10.38 -3.82
N GLY A 384 -9.38 9.34 -3.77
CA GLY A 384 -10.44 9.19 -2.77
C GLY A 384 -10.01 8.47 -1.50
N ASP A 385 -8.72 8.29 -1.27
CA ASP A 385 -8.19 7.59 -0.10
C ASP A 385 -8.42 8.40 1.18
N ALA A 386 -9.28 7.88 2.06
CA ALA A 386 -9.56 8.46 3.37
C ALA A 386 -8.80 7.75 4.51
N ALA A 387 -8.10 6.65 4.23
CA ALA A 387 -7.17 6.04 5.17
C ALA A 387 -5.86 6.81 5.22
N VAL A 388 -5.21 6.94 4.06
CA VAL A 388 -3.93 7.66 3.91
C VAL A 388 -4.15 8.81 2.92
N PRO A 389 -4.30 10.05 3.37
CA PRO A 389 -4.54 11.18 2.47
C PRO A 389 -3.46 11.33 1.39
N PRO A 390 -3.86 11.35 0.10
CA PRO A 390 -2.95 11.14 -1.05
C PRO A 390 -1.90 12.25 -1.25
N ARG A 391 -2.15 13.45 -0.74
CA ARG A 391 -1.15 14.55 -0.81
C ARG A 391 0.14 14.21 -0.07
N GLY A 392 0.09 13.34 0.95
CA GLY A 392 1.29 12.88 1.66
C GLY A 392 2.30 12.20 0.75
N THR A 393 1.83 11.38 -0.20
CA THR A 393 2.71 10.75 -1.20
C THR A 393 3.28 11.75 -2.19
N ILE A 394 2.49 12.74 -2.60
CA ILE A 394 2.98 13.83 -3.47
C ILE A 394 4.07 14.63 -2.75
N GLU A 395 3.85 15.00 -1.48
CA GLU A 395 4.84 15.70 -0.66
C GLU A 395 6.13 14.89 -0.53
N TYR A 396 6.03 13.58 -0.28
CA TYR A 396 7.21 12.72 -0.23
C TYR A 396 8.02 12.76 -1.54
N VAL A 397 7.37 12.59 -2.69
CA VAL A 397 8.06 12.64 -4.00
C VAL A 397 8.70 14.01 -4.25
N GLN A 398 8.03 15.10 -3.84
CA GLN A 398 8.59 16.46 -3.94
C GLN A 398 9.80 16.63 -3.01
N ASP A 399 9.72 16.10 -1.78
CA ASP A 399 10.83 16.15 -0.81
C ASP A 399 12.04 15.36 -1.31
N VAL A 400 11.84 14.19 -1.95
CA VAL A 400 12.93 13.43 -2.61
C VAL A 400 13.59 14.30 -3.70
N GLY A 401 12.81 14.93 -4.59
CA GLY A 401 13.33 15.81 -5.64
C GLY A 401 14.12 17.00 -5.08
N ASN A 402 13.58 17.65 -4.06
CA ASN A 402 14.22 18.76 -3.35
C ASN A 402 15.52 18.33 -2.65
N PHE A 403 15.51 17.17 -2.02
CA PHE A 403 16.70 16.61 -1.36
C PHE A 403 17.80 16.31 -2.38
N MET A 404 17.46 15.60 -3.47
CA MET A 404 18.41 15.29 -4.54
C MET A 404 19.06 16.56 -5.10
N SER A 405 18.26 17.57 -5.43
CA SER A 405 18.77 18.85 -5.93
C SER A 405 19.75 19.53 -4.98
N ARG A 406 19.43 19.58 -3.69
CA ARG A 406 20.31 20.18 -2.65
C ARG A 406 21.63 19.43 -2.47
N HIS A 407 21.70 18.16 -2.87
CA HIS A 407 22.90 17.32 -2.74
C HIS A 407 23.65 17.12 -4.07
N GLY A 408 23.39 17.97 -5.07
CA GLY A 408 24.08 17.92 -6.36
C GLY A 408 23.64 16.79 -7.29
N GLU A 409 22.55 16.11 -6.96
CA GLU A 409 21.92 15.10 -7.80
C GLU A 409 20.84 15.74 -8.70
N PRO A 410 20.53 15.17 -9.86
CA PRO A 410 19.43 15.65 -10.67
C PRO A 410 18.11 15.68 -9.90
N ALA A 411 17.44 16.84 -9.86
CA ALA A 411 16.10 16.96 -9.29
C ALA A 411 15.04 16.15 -10.07
N ASN A 412 15.33 15.87 -11.35
CA ASN A 412 14.48 15.01 -12.17
C ASN A 412 14.62 13.56 -11.69
N LEU A 413 13.54 13.04 -11.10
CA LEU A 413 13.45 11.68 -10.58
C LEU A 413 13.13 10.64 -11.67
N ASP A 414 12.93 11.06 -12.93
CA ASP A 414 12.44 10.22 -14.03
C ASP A 414 13.28 8.96 -14.30
N GLY A 415 14.54 8.95 -13.89
CA GLY A 415 15.41 7.78 -14.05
C GLY A 415 15.11 6.62 -13.08
N PHE A 416 14.40 6.89 -11.94
CA PHE A 416 14.21 5.85 -10.92
C PHE A 416 12.93 5.97 -10.08
N VAL A 417 12.14 7.04 -10.20
CA VAL A 417 10.84 7.19 -9.51
C VAL A 417 9.73 7.53 -10.50
N ARG A 418 8.56 6.91 -10.33
CA ARG A 418 7.30 7.27 -10.97
C ARG A 418 6.18 7.28 -9.94
N LEU A 419 5.28 8.25 -10.03
CA LEU A 419 4.05 8.31 -9.25
C LEU A 419 2.85 8.36 -10.19
N PHE A 420 1.83 7.55 -9.91
CA PHE A 420 0.55 7.54 -10.60
C PHE A 420 -0.57 7.88 -9.61
N MET A 421 -1.26 8.98 -9.85
CA MET A 421 -2.46 9.33 -9.09
C MET A 421 -3.66 8.72 -9.78
N VAL A 422 -4.57 8.09 -9.01
CA VAL A 422 -5.67 7.30 -9.55
C VAL A 422 -7.02 7.95 -9.22
N PRO A 423 -7.69 8.57 -10.19
CA PRO A 423 -9.00 9.18 -10.00
C PRO A 423 -10.08 8.13 -9.67
N GLY A 424 -10.92 8.46 -8.69
CA GLY A 424 -12.02 7.58 -8.27
C GLY A 424 -11.59 6.27 -7.62
N MET A 425 -10.35 6.16 -7.15
CA MET A 425 -9.87 5.04 -6.34
C MET A 425 -9.83 5.43 -4.86
N GLY A 426 -10.29 4.51 -4.00
CA GLY A 426 -10.16 4.57 -2.57
C GLY A 426 -8.79 4.13 -2.06
N HIS A 427 -8.76 3.51 -0.89
CA HIS A 427 -7.53 3.01 -0.27
C HIS A 427 -7.06 1.72 -0.95
N CYS A 428 -5.90 1.75 -1.61
CA CYS A 428 -5.26 0.65 -2.34
C CYS A 428 -5.99 0.13 -3.58
N TRP A 429 -7.32 0.08 -3.59
CA TRP A 429 -8.19 -0.42 -4.65
C TRP A 429 -9.62 0.09 -4.49
N GLY A 430 -10.52 -0.33 -5.37
CA GLY A 430 -11.94 -0.03 -5.28
C GLY A 430 -12.30 1.42 -5.59
N GLY A 431 -13.58 1.76 -5.37
CA GLY A 431 -14.16 3.06 -5.70
C GLY A 431 -14.84 3.10 -7.08
N PRO A 432 -15.43 4.27 -7.46
CA PRO A 432 -16.24 4.40 -8.68
C PRO A 432 -15.41 4.43 -9.98
N GLY A 433 -14.09 4.63 -9.90
CA GLY A 433 -13.21 4.78 -11.05
C GLY A 433 -12.80 3.48 -11.75
N ALA A 434 -12.00 3.60 -12.82
CA ALA A 434 -11.19 2.50 -13.32
C ALA A 434 -9.94 2.42 -12.45
N THR A 435 -9.85 1.39 -11.61
CA THR A 435 -8.89 1.33 -10.52
C THR A 435 -8.06 0.05 -10.47
N SER A 436 -8.27 -0.87 -11.45
CA SER A 436 -7.56 -2.13 -11.57
C SER A 436 -6.45 -2.00 -12.62
N PHE A 437 -5.20 -2.16 -12.20
CA PHE A 437 -4.00 -2.10 -13.05
C PHE A 437 -2.89 -2.99 -12.46
N GLY A 438 -3.27 -4.16 -11.91
CA GLY A 438 -2.35 -5.11 -11.29
C GLY A 438 -1.90 -4.70 -9.87
N ASN A 439 -2.59 -3.77 -9.25
CA ASN A 439 -2.38 -3.32 -7.87
C ASN A 439 -3.08 -4.22 -6.84
N GLU A 440 -4.08 -5.00 -7.25
CA GLU A 440 -4.77 -5.96 -6.40
C GLU A 440 -3.93 -7.22 -6.17
N GLU A 441 -4.24 -7.96 -5.12
CA GLU A 441 -3.57 -9.23 -4.82
C GLU A 441 -3.89 -10.30 -5.86
N VAL A 442 -5.16 -10.38 -6.25
CA VAL A 442 -5.63 -11.16 -7.39
C VAL A 442 -6.39 -10.24 -8.34
N PRO A 443 -5.76 -9.85 -9.45
CA PRO A 443 -6.39 -8.98 -10.43
C PRO A 443 -7.64 -9.62 -11.03
N PRO A 444 -8.67 -8.84 -11.42
CA PRO A 444 -9.81 -9.35 -12.15
C PRO A 444 -9.38 -10.08 -13.41
N ALA A 445 -10.08 -11.17 -13.77
CA ALA A 445 -9.80 -11.98 -14.96
C ALA A 445 -9.84 -11.17 -16.27
N ALA A 446 -10.57 -10.05 -16.28
CA ALA A 446 -10.66 -9.14 -17.43
C ALA A 446 -9.45 -8.22 -17.60
N LEU A 447 -8.50 -8.19 -16.63
CA LEU A 447 -7.31 -7.37 -16.73
C LEU A 447 -6.37 -7.89 -17.81
N THR A 448 -6.00 -7.03 -18.76
CA THR A 448 -5.01 -7.36 -19.79
C THR A 448 -3.64 -7.56 -19.13
N GLN A 449 -3.01 -8.70 -19.43
CA GLN A 449 -1.73 -9.09 -18.84
C GLN A 449 -0.55 -8.56 -19.67
N ASP A 450 -0.29 -7.26 -19.58
CA ASP A 450 0.87 -6.60 -20.18
C ASP A 450 1.37 -5.43 -19.33
N ALA A 451 2.51 -4.85 -19.69
CA ALA A 451 3.14 -3.79 -18.93
C ALA A 451 2.48 -2.40 -19.07
N ASP A 452 1.46 -2.26 -19.87
CA ASP A 452 0.67 -1.03 -19.98
C ASP A 452 -0.59 -1.09 -19.09
N HIS A 453 -1.03 -2.30 -18.71
CA HIS A 453 -2.20 -2.53 -17.87
C HIS A 453 -1.87 -3.09 -16.47
N ASP A 454 -0.60 -3.44 -16.22
CA ASP A 454 -0.19 -4.05 -14.95
C ASP A 454 1.08 -3.38 -14.41
N ILE A 455 0.98 -2.81 -13.22
CA ILE A 455 2.06 -2.05 -12.59
C ILE A 455 3.29 -2.90 -12.26
N VAL A 456 3.10 -4.19 -11.92
CA VAL A 456 4.21 -5.11 -11.62
C VAL A 456 4.96 -5.47 -12.91
N MET A 457 4.23 -5.71 -14.00
CA MET A 457 4.83 -5.95 -15.32
C MET A 457 5.49 -4.69 -15.88
N ALA A 458 4.92 -3.49 -15.60
CA ALA A 458 5.54 -2.20 -15.93
C ALA A 458 6.87 -2.01 -15.19
N LEU A 459 6.91 -2.35 -13.89
CA LEU A 459 8.13 -2.33 -13.08
C LEU A 459 9.18 -3.30 -13.64
N ASP A 460 8.77 -4.52 -13.93
CA ASP A 460 9.68 -5.54 -14.50
C ASP A 460 10.28 -5.09 -15.83
N ARG A 461 9.46 -4.53 -16.74
CA ARG A 461 9.93 -3.94 -18.01
C ARG A 461 10.92 -2.79 -17.77
N TRP A 462 10.67 -1.97 -16.75
CA TRP A 462 11.58 -0.87 -16.41
C TRP A 462 12.92 -1.37 -15.88
N VAL A 463 12.92 -2.30 -14.93
CA VAL A 463 14.14 -2.87 -14.36
C VAL A 463 14.95 -3.63 -15.40
N THR A 464 14.31 -4.49 -16.21
CA THR A 464 15.02 -5.42 -17.11
C THR A 464 15.38 -4.83 -18.46
N GLN A 465 14.61 -3.82 -18.94
CA GLN A 465 14.77 -3.25 -20.28
C GLN A 465 15.03 -1.74 -20.28
N GLY A 466 15.05 -1.08 -19.10
CA GLY A 466 15.21 0.36 -18.98
C GLY A 466 14.02 1.19 -19.47
N LYS A 467 12.87 0.56 -19.78
CA LYS A 467 11.68 1.23 -20.31
C LYS A 467 10.75 1.64 -19.18
N ALA A 468 10.92 2.89 -18.72
CA ALA A 468 10.07 3.48 -17.68
C ALA A 468 8.61 3.61 -18.15
N PRO A 469 7.62 3.32 -17.28
CA PRO A 469 6.22 3.59 -17.63
C PRO A 469 5.95 5.11 -17.58
N GLU A 470 5.51 5.66 -18.72
CA GLU A 470 5.06 7.06 -18.82
C GLU A 470 3.56 7.18 -18.51
N GLN A 471 2.85 6.08 -18.64
CA GLN A 471 1.42 5.91 -18.42
C GLN A 471 1.09 4.47 -18.06
N LEU A 472 -0.07 4.26 -17.44
CA LEU A 472 -0.72 2.98 -17.24
C LEU A 472 -2.19 3.09 -17.68
N ILE A 473 -2.81 1.97 -18.01
CA ILE A 473 -4.24 1.89 -18.36
C ILE A 473 -4.94 1.12 -17.25
N ALA A 474 -5.68 1.82 -16.43
CA ALA A 474 -6.53 1.18 -15.43
C ALA A 474 -7.85 0.73 -16.05
N THR A 475 -8.36 -0.39 -15.55
CA THR A 475 -9.62 -0.99 -15.97
C THR A 475 -10.61 -1.00 -14.81
N ARG A 476 -11.87 -0.74 -15.06
CA ARG A 476 -12.96 -1.02 -14.14
C ARG A 476 -13.60 -2.34 -14.54
N PRO A 477 -13.50 -3.38 -13.72
CA PRO A 477 -14.26 -4.61 -13.94
C PRO A 477 -15.75 -4.29 -13.94
N VAL A 478 -16.47 -4.85 -14.91
CA VAL A 478 -17.90 -4.63 -15.03
C VAL A 478 -18.62 -5.89 -14.55
N GLU A 479 -19.55 -5.71 -13.60
CA GLU A 479 -20.55 -6.72 -13.26
C GLU A 479 -21.94 -6.22 -13.64
N PRO A 480 -22.78 -7.09 -14.21
CA PRO A 480 -22.56 -8.28 -15.00
C PRO A 480 -22.44 -7.99 -16.52
N ALA A 481 -22.17 -8.98 -17.32
CA ALA A 481 -21.71 -9.08 -18.69
C ALA A 481 -22.26 -8.16 -19.82
N ASN A 482 -22.93 -7.05 -19.55
CA ASN A 482 -23.57 -6.19 -20.56
C ASN A 482 -23.08 -4.74 -20.62
N SER A 483 -22.06 -4.34 -19.87
CA SER A 483 -21.46 -3.01 -20.02
C SER A 483 -19.99 -3.16 -20.42
N SER A 484 -19.55 -2.38 -21.40
CA SER A 484 -18.15 -2.34 -21.84
C SER A 484 -17.24 -1.98 -20.65
N ALA A 485 -16.13 -2.71 -20.49
CA ALA A 485 -15.11 -2.38 -19.51
C ALA A 485 -14.72 -0.91 -19.70
N ARG A 486 -14.82 -0.11 -18.63
CA ARG A 486 -14.36 1.27 -18.66
C ARG A 486 -12.86 1.26 -18.38
N THR A 487 -12.09 1.94 -19.22
CA THR A 487 -10.68 2.14 -19.02
C THR A 487 -10.39 3.61 -18.75
N ARG A 488 -9.33 3.88 -17.98
CA ARG A 488 -8.81 5.23 -17.75
C ARG A 488 -7.30 5.24 -17.90
N LEU A 489 -6.81 6.24 -18.62
CA LEU A 489 -5.39 6.49 -18.74
C LEU A 489 -4.88 7.13 -17.44
N LEU A 490 -3.91 6.48 -16.80
CA LEU A 490 -3.17 7.02 -15.65
C LEU A 490 -1.85 7.58 -16.17
N CYS A 491 -1.63 8.85 -15.96
CA CYS A 491 -0.41 9.54 -16.39
C CYS A 491 0.59 9.64 -15.24
N LYS A 492 1.89 9.59 -15.55
CA LYS A 492 2.90 9.88 -14.53
C LYS A 492 2.70 11.28 -13.96
N TYR A 493 2.68 11.38 -12.65
CA TYR A 493 2.59 12.67 -11.96
C TYR A 493 3.79 13.58 -12.32
N PRO A 494 3.64 14.92 -12.56
CA PRO A 494 2.41 15.70 -12.37
C PRO A 494 1.47 15.76 -13.58
N GLN A 495 1.65 14.96 -14.62
CA GLN A 495 0.78 14.94 -15.79
C GLN A 495 -0.62 14.44 -15.44
N VAL A 496 -1.61 14.85 -16.25
CA VAL A 496 -3.01 14.41 -16.17
C VAL A 496 -3.50 13.94 -17.53
N ALA A 497 -4.51 13.08 -17.55
CA ALA A 497 -5.12 12.61 -18.77
C ALA A 497 -6.08 13.67 -19.34
N ARG A 498 -5.95 14.01 -20.63
CA ARG A 498 -6.87 14.87 -21.38
C ARG A 498 -7.04 14.31 -22.78
N ASN A 499 -8.29 14.07 -23.19
CA ASN A 499 -8.60 13.54 -24.51
C ASN A 499 -7.75 12.31 -24.89
N GLY A 500 -7.59 11.35 -23.94
CA GLY A 500 -6.84 10.13 -24.16
C GLY A 500 -5.31 10.31 -24.26
N ARG A 501 -4.76 11.42 -23.79
CA ARG A 501 -3.31 11.69 -23.79
C ARG A 501 -2.86 12.26 -22.47
N CYS A 502 -1.62 11.96 -22.10
CA CYS A 502 -0.95 12.58 -20.95
C CYS A 502 -0.43 13.97 -21.32
N VAL A 503 -0.88 14.98 -20.58
CA VAL A 503 -0.49 16.39 -20.76
C VAL A 503 -0.01 16.97 -19.44
N ALA A 504 0.78 18.06 -19.51
CA ALA A 504 1.15 18.78 -18.29
C ALA A 504 -0.12 19.25 -17.56
N ALA A 505 -0.20 19.00 -16.26
CA ALA A 505 -1.22 19.64 -15.45
C ALA A 505 -0.98 21.15 -15.54
N GLY A 506 -1.99 21.91 -16.01
CA GLY A 506 -1.93 23.37 -15.89
C GLY A 506 -1.75 23.73 -14.41
N ASN A 507 -1.08 24.84 -14.11
CA ASN A 507 -0.93 25.28 -12.73
C ASN A 507 -2.29 25.24 -12.04
N PRO A 508 -2.41 24.62 -10.85
CA PRO A 508 -3.62 24.77 -10.07
C PRO A 508 -3.84 26.25 -9.82
N PRO A 509 -5.05 26.76 -10.00
CA PRO A 509 -5.36 28.19 -9.83
C PRO A 509 -5.13 28.63 -8.40
#